data_2e001914d4e066fd5644a6eb977f9a50
#
_entry.id   2e001914d4e066fd5644a6eb977f9a50
#
_cell.length_a   1.000
_cell.length_b   1.000
_cell.length_c   1.000
_cell.angle_alpha   90.00
_cell.angle_beta   90.00
_cell.angle_gamma   90.00
#
_symmetry.space_group_name_H-M   'P 1'
#
loop_
_entity.id
_entity.type
_entity.pdbx_description
1 polymer ?
#
loop_
_entity_poly.entity_id
_entity_poly.type
_entity_poly.pdbx_seq_one_letter_code
_entity_poly.pdbx_strand_id
1 'polypeptide(L)'
;MAQIAVLERKCTLCGTCVKGCPFGAIEIADGKVQLNAACRVCGLCVKNCPEKAIIKLESRTKTVDKSAWRDILVVAEVSGGQLHPVSLELIGKALRLAQPVGFRVKALLIGSGLAGAAEELTHYGADEIFAYDAPELGFFRADAYAACVEDLIRSIKPSVVLVGATSLGRSLAPRLATRFRTGLTADCTRLEMRENTDLVQIRPAFGGNIMAQIITTNTRPQFATVRYKVMDKPERSEEAAGKVTFRAIPKGVALSPVKHISTLPVPTARSISDAEILVAGGRGLRKESDLDLIRELASLLGGDWAVSRPLVEMGWAGNDRQIGLSGRTVRPRLILTFGISGAIQFASCMKDSEYIIAVNSDPGAPIFSVAHVAVVGDLYTVLNDMIRKLKEERA
;
A
#
# COMPACT_ATOMS: atom_id res chain seq x y z
N MET A 1 -4.38 -22.59 9.14
CA MET A 1 -4.89 -23.44 8.04
C MET A 1 -4.75 -24.88 8.51
N ALA A 2 -5.75 -25.71 8.29
CA ALA A 2 -5.62 -27.13 8.57
C ALA A 2 -4.54 -27.71 7.63
N GLN A 3 -3.71 -28.59 8.13
CA GLN A 3 -2.68 -29.29 7.35
C GLN A 3 -2.85 -30.80 7.54
N ILE A 4 -2.49 -31.55 6.52
CA ILE A 4 -2.38 -33.01 6.61
C ILE A 4 -0.93 -33.33 6.94
N ALA A 5 -0.72 -34.15 7.95
CA ALA A 5 0.61 -34.65 8.31
C ALA A 5 0.62 -36.18 8.35
N VAL A 6 1.76 -36.77 8.04
CA VAL A 6 1.98 -38.22 8.07
C VAL A 6 2.86 -38.54 9.27
N LEU A 7 2.38 -39.44 10.11
CA LEU A 7 3.14 -40.02 11.23
C LEU A 7 3.99 -41.16 10.69
N GLU A 8 5.23 -40.86 10.28
CA GLU A 8 6.13 -41.85 9.65
C GLU A 8 6.26 -43.15 10.45
N ARG A 9 6.31 -43.06 11.78
CA ARG A 9 6.42 -44.25 12.68
C ARG A 9 5.22 -45.19 12.62
N LYS A 10 4.05 -44.75 12.13
CA LYS A 10 2.84 -45.54 11.98
C LYS A 10 2.55 -45.93 10.54
N CYS A 11 3.26 -45.34 9.60
CA CYS A 11 2.99 -45.52 8.17
C CYS A 11 3.64 -46.83 7.68
N THR A 12 2.82 -47.78 7.18
CA THR A 12 3.28 -49.05 6.59
C THR A 12 3.52 -48.94 5.07
N LEU A 13 3.42 -47.74 4.50
CA LEU A 13 3.58 -47.50 3.06
C LEU A 13 2.60 -48.30 2.17
N CYS A 14 1.44 -48.66 2.68
CA CYS A 14 0.46 -49.52 2.00
C CYS A 14 -0.16 -48.89 0.74
N GLY A 15 0.06 -47.65 0.46
CA GLY A 15 -0.41 -46.94 -0.76
C GLY A 15 -1.91 -46.60 -0.81
N THR A 16 -2.71 -46.99 0.21
CA THR A 16 -4.16 -46.73 0.22
C THR A 16 -4.49 -45.23 0.08
N CYS A 17 -3.70 -44.34 0.71
CA CYS A 17 -3.88 -42.88 0.63
C CYS A 17 -3.57 -42.31 -0.75
N VAL A 18 -2.61 -42.91 -1.48
CA VAL A 18 -2.25 -42.52 -2.83
C VAL A 18 -3.40 -42.84 -3.79
N LYS A 19 -3.88 -44.09 -3.77
CA LYS A 19 -4.99 -44.56 -4.62
C LYS A 19 -6.30 -43.84 -4.31
N GLY A 20 -6.51 -43.45 -3.06
CA GLY A 20 -7.75 -42.79 -2.61
C GLY A 20 -7.75 -41.27 -2.71
N CYS A 21 -6.68 -40.65 -3.24
CA CYS A 21 -6.64 -39.19 -3.36
C CYS A 21 -7.22 -38.73 -4.70
N PRO A 22 -8.39 -38.05 -4.72
CA PRO A 22 -9.03 -37.62 -5.96
C PRO A 22 -8.27 -36.46 -6.65
N PHE A 23 -7.29 -35.87 -5.96
CA PHE A 23 -6.52 -34.73 -6.47
C PHE A 23 -5.08 -35.11 -6.90
N GLY A 24 -4.69 -36.39 -6.79
CA GLY A 24 -3.34 -36.83 -7.08
C GLY A 24 -2.27 -36.15 -6.20
N ALA A 25 -2.66 -35.71 -5.00
CA ALA A 25 -1.85 -34.88 -4.12
C ALA A 25 -0.96 -35.66 -3.16
N ILE A 26 -0.93 -36.99 -3.25
CA ILE A 26 -0.17 -37.88 -2.36
C ILE A 26 0.65 -38.84 -3.20
N GLU A 27 1.92 -38.93 -2.89
CA GLU A 27 2.86 -39.85 -3.56
C GLU A 27 3.75 -40.55 -2.51
N ILE A 28 4.34 -41.67 -2.88
CA ILE A 28 5.39 -42.31 -2.11
C ILE A 28 6.71 -42.10 -2.83
N ALA A 29 7.56 -41.28 -2.22
CA ALA A 29 8.91 -40.99 -2.73
C ALA A 29 9.90 -41.13 -1.58
N ASP A 30 11.10 -41.69 -1.88
CA ASP A 30 12.19 -41.89 -0.93
C ASP A 30 11.77 -42.65 0.35
N GLY A 31 10.89 -43.67 0.19
CA GLY A 31 10.40 -44.47 1.31
C GLY A 31 9.45 -43.72 2.27
N LYS A 32 8.87 -42.59 1.83
CA LYS A 32 7.95 -41.79 2.64
C LYS A 32 6.73 -41.37 1.84
N VAL A 33 5.61 -41.20 2.53
CA VAL A 33 4.41 -40.60 1.95
C VAL A 33 4.58 -39.07 1.96
N GLN A 34 4.57 -38.45 0.79
CA GLN A 34 4.70 -37.03 0.60
C GLN A 34 3.39 -36.42 0.06
N LEU A 35 3.11 -35.16 0.45
CA LEU A 35 1.99 -34.40 -0.06
C LEU A 35 2.52 -33.24 -0.91
N ASN A 36 1.95 -33.07 -2.08
CA ASN A 36 2.30 -31.96 -2.98
C ASN A 36 1.28 -30.80 -2.91
N ALA A 37 1.53 -29.74 -3.67
CA ALA A 37 0.73 -28.52 -3.66
C ALA A 37 -0.73 -28.69 -4.14
N ALA A 38 -1.09 -29.82 -4.76
CA ALA A 38 -2.47 -30.13 -5.16
C ALA A 38 -3.37 -30.51 -3.99
N CYS A 39 -2.83 -30.68 -2.77
CA CYS A 39 -3.58 -31.08 -1.58
C CYS A 39 -4.61 -30.02 -1.18
N ARG A 40 -5.89 -30.38 -1.24
CA ARG A 40 -7.02 -29.54 -0.81
C ARG A 40 -7.47 -29.78 0.63
N VAL A 41 -6.72 -30.53 1.42
CA VAL A 41 -7.00 -30.81 2.83
C VAL A 41 -8.42 -31.41 3.05
N CYS A 42 -8.94 -32.15 2.09
CA CYS A 42 -10.30 -32.72 2.13
C CYS A 42 -10.49 -33.79 3.22
N GLY A 43 -9.38 -34.37 3.74
CA GLY A 43 -9.41 -35.36 4.83
C GLY A 43 -9.75 -36.79 4.41
N LEU A 44 -9.96 -37.12 3.14
CA LEU A 44 -10.23 -38.47 2.68
C LEU A 44 -9.12 -39.46 3.04
N CYS A 45 -7.85 -39.04 2.83
CA CYS A 45 -6.69 -39.84 3.20
C CYS A 45 -6.60 -40.13 4.73
N VAL A 46 -7.08 -39.19 5.55
CA VAL A 46 -7.13 -39.37 7.02
C VAL A 46 -8.15 -40.43 7.38
N LYS A 47 -9.34 -40.41 6.76
CA LYS A 47 -10.41 -41.40 7.00
C LYS A 47 -10.06 -42.77 6.52
N ASN A 48 -9.39 -42.86 5.37
CA ASN A 48 -9.11 -44.13 4.68
C ASN A 48 -7.79 -44.78 5.09
N CYS A 49 -7.00 -44.15 5.96
CA CYS A 49 -5.75 -44.76 6.43
C CYS A 49 -6.01 -45.85 7.47
N PRO A 50 -5.70 -47.15 7.17
CA PRO A 50 -5.97 -48.24 8.09
C PRO A 50 -5.15 -48.13 9.39
N GLU A 51 -3.92 -47.64 9.29
CA GLU A 51 -3.00 -47.46 10.42
C GLU A 51 -3.19 -46.13 11.16
N LYS A 52 -4.14 -45.32 10.72
CA LYS A 52 -4.34 -43.93 11.26
C LYS A 52 -3.03 -43.13 11.31
N ALA A 53 -2.14 -43.40 10.35
CA ALA A 53 -0.87 -42.72 10.21
C ALA A 53 -0.99 -41.33 9.62
N ILE A 54 -2.12 -40.98 9.01
CA ILE A 54 -2.36 -39.63 8.44
C ILE A 54 -3.31 -38.90 9.38
N ILE A 55 -2.88 -37.73 9.81
CA ILE A 55 -3.65 -36.88 10.72
C ILE A 55 -3.92 -35.51 10.08
N LYS A 56 -5.07 -34.95 10.41
CA LYS A 56 -5.39 -33.57 10.13
C LYS A 56 -4.95 -32.71 11.30
N LEU A 57 -3.93 -31.91 11.10
CA LEU A 57 -3.52 -30.94 12.10
C LEU A 57 -4.54 -29.78 12.07
N GLU A 58 -5.41 -29.76 13.05
CA GLU A 58 -6.23 -28.59 13.29
C GLU A 58 -5.33 -27.53 13.91
N SER A 59 -5.09 -26.46 13.18
CA SER A 59 -4.54 -25.28 13.83
C SER A 59 -5.60 -24.80 14.81
N ARG A 60 -5.38 -24.99 16.10
CA ARG A 60 -6.13 -24.31 17.16
C ARG A 60 -5.75 -22.83 17.17
N THR A 61 -5.93 -22.14 16.06
CA THR A 61 -5.95 -20.68 16.05
C THR A 61 -7.23 -20.31 16.81
N LYS A 62 -7.07 -19.87 18.05
CA LYS A 62 -8.17 -19.22 18.78
C LYS A 62 -8.63 -18.09 17.89
N THR A 63 -9.79 -18.24 17.29
CA THR A 63 -10.45 -17.14 16.58
C THR A 63 -10.75 -16.06 17.61
N VAL A 64 -10.33 -14.83 17.31
CA VAL A 64 -10.63 -13.70 18.17
C VAL A 64 -12.15 -13.45 18.17
N ASP A 65 -12.69 -13.08 19.31
CA ASP A 65 -14.05 -12.54 19.37
C ASP A 65 -14.05 -11.17 18.67
N LYS A 66 -14.61 -11.16 17.46
CA LYS A 66 -14.67 -9.95 16.62
C LYS A 66 -15.54 -8.84 17.21
N SER A 67 -16.54 -9.21 18.04
CA SER A 67 -17.45 -8.24 18.65
C SER A 67 -16.76 -7.31 19.65
N ALA A 68 -15.64 -7.78 20.22
CA ALA A 68 -14.81 -7.01 21.14
C ALA A 68 -13.91 -5.97 20.41
N TRP A 69 -13.86 -6.02 19.07
CA TRP A 69 -13.01 -5.16 18.23
C TRP A 69 -13.88 -4.37 17.27
N ARG A 70 -13.99 -3.08 17.49
CA ARG A 70 -14.85 -2.20 16.69
C ARG A 70 -14.06 -1.01 16.22
N ASP A 71 -14.61 -0.32 15.22
CA ASP A 71 -14.09 0.93 14.68
C ASP A 71 -12.82 0.77 13.82
N ILE A 72 -12.50 1.81 13.09
CA ILE A 72 -11.32 1.91 12.23
C ILE A 72 -10.41 2.98 12.80
N LEU A 73 -9.15 2.61 13.04
CA LEU A 73 -8.11 3.54 13.45
C LEU A 73 -7.23 3.91 12.27
N VAL A 74 -7.09 5.20 12.00
CA VAL A 74 -6.13 5.74 11.05
C VAL A 74 -4.94 6.29 11.82
N VAL A 75 -3.74 5.77 11.57
CA VAL A 75 -2.50 6.38 12.08
C VAL A 75 -2.14 7.52 11.14
N ALA A 76 -2.44 8.74 11.55
CA ALA A 76 -2.20 9.94 10.79
C ALA A 76 -0.76 10.41 10.96
N GLU A 77 -0.09 10.68 9.85
CA GLU A 77 1.30 11.11 9.78
C GLU A 77 1.38 12.64 9.75
N VAL A 78 2.25 13.19 10.57
CA VAL A 78 2.55 14.63 10.64
C VAL A 78 4.03 14.84 10.32
N SER A 79 4.31 15.84 9.50
CA SER A 79 5.67 16.27 9.17
C SER A 79 5.74 17.80 9.16
N GLY A 80 6.67 18.37 9.92
CA GLY A 80 6.79 19.84 10.03
C GLY A 80 5.52 20.53 10.55
N GLY A 81 4.76 19.89 11.42
CA GLY A 81 3.51 20.41 11.99
C GLY A 81 2.29 20.29 11.05
N GLN A 82 2.47 19.77 9.83
CA GLN A 82 1.39 19.59 8.87
C GLN A 82 1.04 18.13 8.67
N LEU A 83 -0.24 17.85 8.42
CA LEU A 83 -0.73 16.51 8.08
C LEU A 83 -0.17 16.08 6.72
N HIS A 84 0.41 14.89 6.66
CA HIS A 84 0.75 14.29 5.38
C HIS A 84 -0.54 13.96 4.61
N PRO A 85 -0.66 14.31 3.32
CA PRO A 85 -1.90 14.13 2.55
C PRO A 85 -2.46 12.71 2.56
N VAL A 86 -1.59 11.68 2.64
CA VAL A 86 -2.01 10.27 2.77
C VAL A 86 -2.94 10.05 3.97
N SER A 87 -2.75 10.80 5.07
CA SER A 87 -3.58 10.70 6.26
C SER A 87 -5.04 11.06 5.97
N LEU A 88 -5.25 12.12 5.17
CA LEU A 88 -6.59 12.55 4.76
C LEU A 88 -7.23 11.54 3.80
N GLU A 89 -6.45 10.98 2.86
CA GLU A 89 -6.92 9.91 1.98
C GLU A 89 -7.38 8.68 2.79
N LEU A 90 -6.62 8.32 3.85
CA LEU A 90 -6.98 7.20 4.73
C LEU A 90 -8.24 7.49 5.55
N ILE A 91 -8.45 8.72 6.02
CA ILE A 91 -9.71 9.12 6.68
C ILE A 91 -10.87 8.96 5.71
N GLY A 92 -10.79 9.50 4.48
CA GLY A 92 -11.84 9.35 3.47
C GLY A 92 -12.16 7.89 3.15
N LYS A 93 -11.13 7.04 3.07
CA LYS A 93 -11.34 5.61 2.88
C LYS A 93 -11.95 4.93 4.10
N ALA A 94 -11.50 5.29 5.31
CA ALA A 94 -12.04 4.75 6.56
C ALA A 94 -13.53 5.06 6.73
N LEU A 95 -13.98 6.27 6.40
CA LEU A 95 -15.39 6.65 6.41
C LEU A 95 -16.24 5.74 5.52
N ARG A 96 -15.78 5.50 4.29
CA ARG A 96 -16.47 4.60 3.35
C ARG A 96 -16.48 3.14 3.82
N LEU A 97 -15.42 2.68 4.49
CA LEU A 97 -15.34 1.32 5.04
C LEU A 97 -16.18 1.16 6.31
N ALA A 98 -16.34 2.21 7.09
CA ALA A 98 -17.07 2.20 8.36
C ALA A 98 -18.60 2.17 8.17
N GLN A 99 -19.09 2.85 7.13
CA GLN A 99 -20.53 3.03 6.86
C GLN A 99 -21.32 1.71 6.82
N PRO A 100 -20.95 0.66 6.05
CA PRO A 100 -21.75 -0.56 5.92
C PRO A 100 -21.83 -1.40 7.20
N VAL A 101 -20.90 -1.19 8.15
CA VAL A 101 -20.81 -1.97 9.41
C VAL A 101 -21.10 -1.15 10.66
N GLY A 102 -21.46 0.13 10.50
CA GLY A 102 -21.77 1.04 11.60
C GLY A 102 -20.60 1.28 12.56
N PHE A 103 -19.37 1.35 12.03
CA PHE A 103 -18.18 1.66 12.77
C PHE A 103 -17.93 3.16 12.81
N ARG A 104 -17.17 3.62 13.82
CA ARG A 104 -16.63 4.98 13.89
C ARG A 104 -15.23 5.02 13.29
N VAL A 105 -14.84 6.21 12.84
CA VAL A 105 -13.49 6.49 12.35
C VAL A 105 -12.72 7.26 13.43
N LYS A 106 -11.60 6.70 13.84
CA LYS A 106 -10.69 7.28 14.82
C LYS A 106 -9.36 7.60 14.17
N ALA A 107 -8.77 8.71 14.57
CA ALA A 107 -7.44 9.09 14.12
C ALA A 107 -6.45 9.10 15.28
N LEU A 108 -5.19 8.79 15.00
CA LEU A 108 -4.09 8.89 15.96
C LEU A 108 -2.98 9.76 15.38
N LEU A 109 -2.62 10.78 16.13
CA LEU A 109 -1.47 11.63 15.90
C LEU A 109 -0.36 11.32 16.92
N ILE A 110 0.88 11.29 16.46
CA ILE A 110 2.07 11.07 17.29
C ILE A 110 3.12 12.09 16.86
N GLY A 111 3.62 12.89 17.78
CA GLY A 111 4.63 13.90 17.45
C GLY A 111 4.84 14.94 18.54
N SER A 112 5.21 16.14 18.13
CA SER A 112 5.37 17.31 18.99
C SER A 112 4.70 18.53 18.36
N GLY A 113 3.94 19.29 19.15
CA GLY A 113 3.20 20.47 18.68
C GLY A 113 2.00 20.12 17.80
N LEU A 114 1.21 19.13 18.20
CA LEU A 114 0.15 18.52 17.39
C LEU A 114 -1.19 19.26 17.41
N ALA A 115 -1.34 20.32 18.19
CA ALA A 115 -2.64 20.98 18.40
C ALA A 115 -3.30 21.41 17.07
N GLY A 116 -2.55 22.07 16.17
CA GLY A 116 -3.09 22.50 14.87
C GLY A 116 -3.45 21.33 13.94
N ALA A 117 -2.63 20.27 13.91
CA ALA A 117 -2.92 19.08 13.12
C ALA A 117 -4.14 18.31 13.68
N ALA A 118 -4.31 18.29 14.98
CA ALA A 118 -5.47 17.66 15.63
C ALA A 118 -6.76 18.43 15.34
N GLU A 119 -6.72 19.76 15.41
CA GLU A 119 -7.83 20.62 15.04
C GLU A 119 -8.20 20.46 13.57
N GLU A 120 -7.22 20.50 12.67
CA GLU A 120 -7.46 20.33 11.24
C GLU A 120 -8.16 18.99 10.92
N LEU A 121 -7.79 17.87 11.58
CA LEU A 121 -8.45 16.58 11.38
C LEU A 121 -9.94 16.58 11.76
N THR A 122 -10.40 17.46 12.63
CA THR A 122 -11.82 17.57 13.00
C THR A 122 -12.70 17.99 11.83
N HIS A 123 -12.12 18.62 10.80
CA HIS A 123 -12.82 19.05 9.60
C HIS A 123 -12.97 17.97 8.53
N TYR A 124 -12.43 16.75 8.76
CA TYR A 124 -12.42 15.67 7.76
C TYR A 124 -13.26 14.45 8.17
N GLY A 125 -14.11 14.57 9.20
CA GLY A 125 -15.10 13.55 9.55
C GLY A 125 -14.58 12.42 10.45
N ALA A 126 -13.41 12.57 11.09
CA ALA A 126 -12.99 11.66 12.16
C ALA A 126 -13.83 11.88 13.42
N ASP A 127 -14.43 10.82 13.97
CA ASP A 127 -15.27 10.91 15.16
C ASP A 127 -14.47 11.21 16.43
N GLU A 128 -13.28 10.61 16.54
CA GLU A 128 -12.37 10.79 17.68
C GLU A 128 -10.92 10.91 17.19
N ILE A 129 -10.21 11.88 17.72
CA ILE A 129 -8.80 12.13 17.41
C ILE A 129 -8.00 12.00 18.69
N PHE A 130 -7.07 11.07 18.72
CA PHE A 130 -6.14 10.86 19.82
C PHE A 130 -4.79 11.44 19.46
N ALA A 131 -4.15 12.14 20.39
CA ALA A 131 -2.83 12.71 20.20
C ALA A 131 -1.88 12.33 21.34
N TYR A 132 -0.70 11.79 20.99
CA TYR A 132 0.45 11.71 21.88
C TYR A 132 1.40 12.85 21.49
N ASP A 133 1.35 13.94 22.24
CA ASP A 133 2.10 15.15 21.97
C ASP A 133 3.20 15.34 23.02
N ALA A 134 4.45 15.18 22.61
CA ALA A 134 5.60 15.41 23.48
C ALA A 134 6.87 15.70 22.67
N PRO A 135 7.81 16.50 23.22
CA PRO A 135 9.09 16.79 22.57
C PRO A 135 9.87 15.53 22.16
N GLU A 136 9.79 14.46 22.96
CA GLU A 136 10.46 13.18 22.73
C GLU A 136 9.91 12.44 21.48
N LEU A 137 8.73 12.81 21.03
CA LEU A 137 8.08 12.27 19.84
C LEU A 137 8.25 13.17 18.60
N GLY A 138 8.95 14.28 18.70
CA GLY A 138 9.16 15.21 17.59
C GLY A 138 9.93 14.61 16.41
N PHE A 139 10.63 13.48 16.62
CA PHE A 139 11.31 12.73 15.57
C PHE A 139 10.83 11.28 15.57
N PHE A 140 10.66 10.73 14.38
CA PHE A 140 10.20 9.35 14.24
C PHE A 140 11.24 8.36 14.79
N ARG A 141 10.84 7.60 15.80
CA ARG A 141 11.53 6.43 16.33
C ARG A 141 10.52 5.28 16.34
N ALA A 142 10.82 4.24 15.56
CA ALA A 142 9.85 3.16 15.31
C ALA A 142 9.39 2.43 16.58
N ASP A 143 10.22 2.34 17.60
CA ASP A 143 9.90 1.74 18.90
C ASP A 143 9.03 2.65 19.76
N ALA A 144 9.33 3.95 19.84
CA ALA A 144 8.56 4.94 20.57
C ALA A 144 7.15 5.11 19.98
N TYR A 145 7.07 5.26 18.65
CA TYR A 145 5.78 5.36 17.95
C TYR A 145 4.97 4.07 18.10
N ALA A 146 5.64 2.89 18.01
CA ALA A 146 4.96 1.62 18.23
C ALA A 146 4.40 1.49 19.65
N ALA A 147 5.06 2.04 20.67
CA ALA A 147 4.56 2.05 22.05
C ALA A 147 3.27 2.89 22.18
N CYS A 148 3.22 4.06 21.52
CA CYS A 148 2.00 4.90 21.50
C CYS A 148 0.84 4.22 20.78
N VAL A 149 1.08 3.65 19.60
CA VAL A 149 0.04 2.95 18.83
C VAL A 149 -0.43 1.71 19.59
N GLU A 150 0.46 0.93 20.20
CA GLU A 150 0.12 -0.25 21.01
C GLU A 150 -0.75 0.13 22.20
N ASP A 151 -0.40 1.19 22.95
CA ASP A 151 -1.18 1.70 24.08
C ASP A 151 -2.62 2.02 23.65
N LEU A 152 -2.77 2.78 22.56
CA LEU A 152 -4.09 3.14 22.05
C LEU A 152 -4.86 1.90 21.58
N ILE A 153 -4.26 1.02 20.77
CA ILE A 153 -4.94 -0.19 20.27
C ILE A 153 -5.43 -1.07 21.42
N ARG A 154 -4.65 -1.24 22.49
CA ARG A 154 -5.06 -2.00 23.67
C ARG A 154 -6.24 -1.37 24.41
N SER A 155 -6.29 -0.04 24.43
CA SER A 155 -7.35 0.74 25.05
C SER A 155 -8.66 0.69 24.28
N ILE A 156 -8.63 0.94 22.97
CA ILE A 156 -9.84 1.13 22.15
C ILE A 156 -10.22 -0.07 21.29
N LYS A 157 -9.34 -1.07 21.15
CA LYS A 157 -9.52 -2.32 20.37
C LYS A 157 -10.12 -2.10 18.97
N PRO A 158 -9.46 -1.35 18.07
CA PRO A 158 -9.98 -1.12 16.73
C PRO A 158 -10.00 -2.42 15.92
N SER A 159 -11.03 -2.64 15.10
CA SER A 159 -11.10 -3.79 14.21
C SER A 159 -10.08 -3.72 13.06
N VAL A 160 -9.83 -2.49 12.59
CA VAL A 160 -8.92 -2.20 11.47
C VAL A 160 -7.99 -1.06 11.87
N VAL A 161 -6.73 -1.16 11.44
CA VAL A 161 -5.72 -0.10 11.55
C VAL A 161 -5.16 0.20 10.17
N LEU A 162 -5.37 1.41 9.70
CA LEU A 162 -4.86 1.91 8.41
C LEU A 162 -3.65 2.81 8.64
N VAL A 163 -2.61 2.59 7.85
CA VAL A 163 -1.34 3.33 7.91
C VAL A 163 -0.93 3.72 6.48
N GLY A 164 -0.37 4.89 6.27
CA GLY A 164 0.20 5.27 4.97
C GLY A 164 1.40 4.38 4.60
N ALA A 165 1.53 4.01 3.33
CA ALA A 165 2.70 3.27 2.83
C ALA A 165 3.89 4.22 2.57
N THR A 166 4.12 5.17 3.46
CA THR A 166 5.28 6.05 3.54
C THR A 166 6.49 5.33 4.13
N SER A 167 7.65 5.96 4.17
CA SER A 167 8.82 5.40 4.84
C SER A 167 8.56 5.15 6.33
N LEU A 168 7.81 6.05 6.99
CA LEU A 168 7.38 5.91 8.38
C LEU A 168 6.44 4.71 8.54
N GLY A 169 5.36 4.67 7.78
CA GLY A 169 4.35 3.64 7.93
C GLY A 169 4.86 2.24 7.57
N ARG A 170 5.71 2.11 6.55
CA ARG A 170 6.38 0.85 6.19
C ARG A 170 7.34 0.33 7.27
N SER A 171 7.89 1.22 8.08
CA SER A 171 8.70 0.85 9.25
C SER A 171 7.84 0.49 10.47
N LEU A 172 6.74 1.21 10.69
CA LEU A 172 5.89 1.09 11.88
C LEU A 172 4.92 -0.10 11.81
N ALA A 173 4.18 -0.24 10.70
CA ALA A 173 3.09 -1.21 10.60
C ALA A 173 3.52 -2.67 10.76
N PRO A 174 4.64 -3.17 10.18
CA PRO A 174 5.10 -4.54 10.40
C PRO A 174 5.47 -4.84 11.86
N ARG A 175 6.06 -3.86 12.55
CA ARG A 175 6.40 -3.96 13.96
C ARG A 175 5.13 -4.13 14.81
N LEU A 176 4.08 -3.36 14.52
CA LEU A 176 2.79 -3.45 15.21
C LEU A 176 2.11 -4.80 14.92
N ALA A 177 2.02 -5.21 13.66
CA ALA A 177 1.39 -6.47 13.27
C ALA A 177 2.05 -7.66 13.98
N THR A 178 3.38 -7.65 14.11
CA THR A 178 4.12 -8.67 14.86
C THR A 178 3.79 -8.63 16.34
N ARG A 179 3.71 -7.46 16.97
CA ARG A 179 3.33 -7.32 18.40
C ARG A 179 1.94 -7.85 18.69
N PHE A 180 0.99 -7.64 17.80
CA PHE A 180 -0.37 -8.15 17.92
C PHE A 180 -0.55 -9.57 17.34
N ARG A 181 0.51 -10.18 16.79
CA ARG A 181 0.49 -11.51 16.14
C ARG A 181 -0.64 -11.62 15.12
N THR A 182 -0.76 -10.61 14.27
CA THR A 182 -1.83 -10.51 13.27
C THR A 182 -1.28 -10.27 11.88
N GLY A 183 -2.16 -10.38 10.88
CA GLY A 183 -1.79 -10.14 9.48
C GLY A 183 -1.64 -8.66 9.16
N LEU A 184 -0.73 -8.38 8.24
CA LEU A 184 -0.55 -7.08 7.61
C LEU A 184 -0.48 -7.27 6.09
N THR A 185 -1.27 -6.51 5.35
CA THR A 185 -1.09 -6.40 3.90
C THR A 185 -0.45 -5.05 3.59
N ALA A 186 0.72 -5.10 2.96
CA ALA A 186 1.47 -3.89 2.61
C ALA A 186 1.08 -3.39 1.22
N ASP A 187 1.15 -2.06 1.03
CA ASP A 187 0.99 -1.38 -0.26
C ASP A 187 -0.35 -1.66 -0.95
N CYS A 188 -1.43 -1.68 -0.18
CA CYS A 188 -2.78 -1.85 -0.71
C CYS A 188 -3.14 -0.71 -1.66
N THR A 189 -3.83 -1.07 -2.75
CA THR A 189 -4.38 -0.11 -3.72
C THR A 189 -5.92 -0.05 -3.66
N ARG A 190 -6.55 -1.06 -3.05
CA ARG A 190 -8.00 -1.09 -2.83
C ARG A 190 -8.32 -1.80 -1.52
N LEU A 191 -9.35 -1.34 -0.84
CA LEU A 191 -9.86 -1.89 0.42
C LEU A 191 -11.38 -2.00 0.35
N GLU A 192 -11.96 -3.10 0.88
CA GLU A 192 -13.40 -3.30 0.98
C GLU A 192 -13.75 -3.88 2.34
N MET A 193 -14.89 -3.50 2.93
CA MET A 193 -15.37 -4.02 4.19
C MET A 193 -16.50 -5.02 3.93
N ARG A 194 -16.40 -6.21 4.53
CA ARG A 194 -17.49 -7.20 4.53
C ARG A 194 -18.43 -6.98 5.72
N GLU A 195 -19.65 -7.43 5.63
CA GLU A 195 -20.65 -7.36 6.71
C GLU A 195 -20.16 -8.02 8.02
N ASN A 196 -19.34 -9.06 7.92
CA ASN A 196 -18.74 -9.74 9.06
C ASN A 196 -17.50 -9.02 9.64
N THR A 197 -17.27 -7.78 9.27
CA THR A 197 -16.15 -6.91 9.67
C THR A 197 -14.76 -7.36 9.20
N ASP A 198 -14.68 -8.29 8.26
CA ASP A 198 -13.40 -8.65 7.65
C ASP A 198 -13.03 -7.66 6.54
N LEU A 199 -11.82 -7.12 6.64
CA LEU A 199 -11.27 -6.22 5.64
C LEU A 199 -10.67 -7.02 4.48
N VAL A 200 -11.19 -6.84 3.28
CA VAL A 200 -10.60 -7.33 2.04
C VAL A 200 -9.53 -6.33 1.61
N GLN A 201 -8.31 -6.79 1.55
CA GLN A 201 -7.13 -5.99 1.27
C GLN A 201 -6.59 -6.41 -0.10
N ILE A 202 -6.59 -5.48 -1.06
CA ILE A 202 -6.27 -5.77 -2.45
C ILE A 202 -5.00 -5.02 -2.82
N ARG A 203 -4.04 -5.77 -3.38
CA ARG A 203 -2.76 -5.23 -3.82
C ARG A 203 -2.26 -5.92 -5.08
N PRO A 204 -1.48 -5.23 -5.92
CA PRO A 204 -0.73 -5.87 -6.98
C PRO A 204 0.28 -6.88 -6.43
N ALA A 205 0.36 -8.05 -7.03
CA ALA A 205 1.31 -9.11 -6.72
C ALA A 205 1.96 -9.65 -8.00
N PHE A 206 3.04 -10.42 -7.87
CA PHE A 206 3.76 -11.04 -8.98
C PHE A 206 4.10 -10.03 -10.09
N GLY A 207 4.76 -8.93 -9.71
CA GLY A 207 5.12 -7.88 -10.68
C GLY A 207 3.93 -7.05 -11.19
N GLY A 208 2.76 -7.13 -10.55
CA GLY A 208 1.55 -6.40 -10.94
C GLY A 208 0.59 -7.18 -11.82
N ASN A 209 0.94 -8.40 -12.23
CA ASN A 209 0.10 -9.21 -13.14
C ASN A 209 -1.15 -9.79 -12.46
N ILE A 210 -1.19 -9.82 -11.13
CA ILE A 210 -2.29 -10.38 -10.36
C ILE A 210 -2.68 -9.39 -9.26
N MET A 211 -3.98 -9.17 -9.08
CA MET A 211 -4.52 -8.45 -7.94
C MET A 211 -4.85 -9.45 -6.83
N ALA A 212 -3.94 -9.55 -5.86
CA ALA A 212 -4.13 -10.44 -4.71
C ALA A 212 -5.16 -9.85 -3.75
N GLN A 213 -6.16 -10.66 -3.36
CA GLN A 213 -7.12 -10.35 -2.31
C GLN A 213 -6.73 -11.09 -1.03
N ILE A 214 -6.43 -10.37 0.01
CA ILE A 214 -5.96 -10.90 1.29
C ILE A 214 -6.97 -10.55 2.39
N ILE A 215 -7.26 -11.51 3.26
CA ILE A 215 -8.21 -11.36 4.37
C ILE A 215 -7.57 -11.93 5.63
N THR A 216 -7.65 -11.19 6.73
CA THR A 216 -7.22 -11.61 8.06
C THR A 216 -8.44 -11.97 8.90
N THR A 217 -8.87 -13.24 8.87
CA THR A 217 -10.15 -13.67 9.47
C THR A 217 -10.09 -13.98 10.95
N ASN A 218 -8.94 -14.45 11.47
CA ASN A 218 -8.83 -15.07 12.78
C ASN A 218 -8.19 -14.18 13.86
N THR A 219 -7.63 -13.05 13.48
CA THR A 219 -6.93 -12.13 14.39
C THR A 219 -7.39 -10.69 14.23
N ARG A 220 -7.18 -9.86 15.24
CA ARG A 220 -7.44 -8.43 15.26
C ARG A 220 -6.31 -7.69 15.98
N PRO A 221 -6.09 -6.40 15.66
CA PRO A 221 -6.70 -5.69 14.54
C PRO A 221 -6.19 -6.19 13.18
N GLN A 222 -6.88 -5.82 12.10
CA GLN A 222 -6.44 -6.06 10.72
C GLN A 222 -5.61 -4.86 10.27
N PHE A 223 -4.32 -5.06 9.95
CA PHE A 223 -3.46 -3.98 9.49
C PHE A 223 -3.38 -3.92 7.97
N ALA A 224 -3.45 -2.71 7.43
CA ALA A 224 -3.15 -2.44 6.04
C ALA A 224 -2.28 -1.18 5.90
N THR A 225 -1.21 -1.25 5.09
CA THR A 225 -0.62 -0.01 4.59
C THR A 225 -1.17 0.31 3.20
N VAL A 226 -1.43 1.58 2.93
CA VAL A 226 -2.06 2.06 1.71
C VAL A 226 -1.14 3.04 1.01
N ARG A 227 -0.97 2.91 -0.30
CA ARG A 227 -0.15 3.83 -1.09
C ARG A 227 -0.78 5.22 -1.13
N TYR A 228 0.08 6.23 -1.16
CA TYR A 228 -0.31 7.61 -1.42
C TYR A 228 -0.85 7.77 -2.84
N LYS A 229 -1.82 8.66 -3.04
CA LYS A 229 -2.48 8.96 -4.33
C LYS A 229 -3.36 7.82 -4.90
N VAL A 230 -3.77 6.86 -4.07
CA VAL A 230 -4.68 5.78 -4.51
C VAL A 230 -6.07 5.85 -3.87
N MET A 231 -6.24 6.72 -2.88
CA MET A 231 -7.55 6.95 -2.24
C MET A 231 -7.91 8.43 -2.33
N ASP A 232 -9.21 8.72 -2.25
CA ASP A 232 -9.68 10.10 -2.30
C ASP A 232 -9.76 10.64 -0.87
N LYS A 233 -9.24 11.86 -0.67
CA LYS A 233 -9.46 12.61 0.57
C LYS A 233 -10.91 13.09 0.63
N PRO A 234 -11.51 13.21 1.82
CA PRO A 234 -12.83 13.83 1.97
C PRO A 234 -12.72 15.34 1.72
N GLU A 235 -13.83 15.95 1.41
CA GLU A 235 -13.93 17.40 1.40
C GLU A 235 -13.75 17.94 2.82
N ARG A 236 -13.12 19.10 2.93
CA ARG A 236 -12.96 19.79 4.20
C ARG A 236 -14.29 20.42 4.60
N SER A 237 -14.87 20.01 5.73
CA SER A 237 -16.04 20.65 6.30
C SER A 237 -15.69 22.03 6.89
N GLU A 238 -16.60 22.98 6.79
CA GLU A 238 -16.48 24.25 7.52
C GLU A 238 -16.66 24.06 9.03
N GLU A 239 -17.56 23.16 9.42
CA GLU A 239 -17.81 22.81 10.81
C GLU A 239 -16.84 21.74 11.30
N ALA A 240 -16.15 22.02 12.40
CA ALA A 240 -15.33 21.04 13.08
C ALA A 240 -16.23 20.01 13.78
N ALA A 241 -15.99 18.73 13.52
CA ALA A 241 -16.70 17.64 14.18
C ALA A 241 -15.68 16.66 14.78
N GLY A 242 -16.10 15.94 15.81
CA GLY A 242 -15.23 14.97 16.47
C GLY A 242 -14.56 15.53 17.74
N LYS A 243 -14.07 14.59 18.56
CA LYS A 243 -13.48 14.89 19.86
C LYS A 243 -11.97 14.69 19.82
N VAL A 244 -11.21 15.73 20.16
CA VAL A 244 -9.76 15.64 20.36
C VAL A 244 -9.44 15.23 21.80
N THR A 245 -8.56 14.24 21.96
CA THR A 245 -8.10 13.75 23.26
C THR A 245 -6.58 13.60 23.27
N PHE A 246 -5.91 14.43 24.04
CA PHE A 246 -4.48 14.29 24.32
C PHE A 246 -4.27 13.20 25.37
N ARG A 247 -3.35 12.28 25.09
CA ARG A 247 -3.06 11.13 25.95
C ARG A 247 -1.70 11.25 26.61
N ALA A 248 -1.59 10.69 27.80
CA ALA A 248 -0.31 10.59 28.50
C ALA A 248 0.65 9.67 27.73
N ILE A 249 1.92 10.04 27.72
CA ILE A 249 2.98 9.31 27.01
C ILE A 249 3.23 7.96 27.68
N PRO A 250 3.18 6.83 26.94
CA PRO A 250 3.46 5.51 27.50
C PRO A 250 4.91 5.40 27.99
N LYS A 251 5.13 4.68 29.09
CA LYS A 251 6.47 4.45 29.65
C LYS A 251 7.49 3.89 28.63
N GLY A 252 7.02 3.11 27.67
CA GLY A 252 7.85 2.54 26.61
C GLY A 252 8.53 3.56 25.70
N VAL A 253 8.03 4.80 25.61
CA VAL A 253 8.64 5.88 24.83
C VAL A 253 9.97 6.32 25.45
N ALA A 254 10.01 6.47 26.76
CA ALA A 254 11.20 6.87 27.51
C ALA A 254 12.28 5.78 27.52
N LEU A 255 11.93 4.52 27.27
CA LEU A 255 12.84 3.38 27.23
C LEU A 255 13.49 3.15 25.86
N SER A 256 13.24 4.01 24.86
CA SER A 256 13.85 3.87 23.55
C SER A 256 15.36 4.01 23.61
N PRO A 257 16.13 3.01 23.12
CA PRO A 257 17.58 3.10 23.05
C PRO A 257 18.06 3.98 21.88
N VAL A 258 17.17 4.40 21.00
CA VAL A 258 17.45 5.22 19.82
C VAL A 258 17.37 6.69 20.21
N LYS A 259 18.44 7.44 19.94
CA LYS A 259 18.50 8.89 20.13
C LYS A 259 18.59 9.58 18.79
N HIS A 260 17.77 10.59 18.58
CA HIS A 260 17.92 11.51 17.45
C HIS A 260 19.10 12.43 17.72
N ILE A 261 20.04 12.50 16.78
CA ILE A 261 21.24 13.35 16.88
C ILE A 261 21.04 14.62 16.06
N SER A 262 20.68 14.48 14.79
CA SER A 262 20.48 15.61 13.88
C SER A 262 19.61 15.20 12.69
N THR A 263 18.94 16.18 12.10
CA THR A 263 18.25 16.06 10.82
C THR A 263 18.92 17.01 9.84
N LEU A 264 19.45 16.47 8.76
CA LEU A 264 19.98 17.26 7.65
C LEU A 264 18.88 17.29 6.56
N PRO A 265 18.30 18.47 6.27
CA PRO A 265 17.36 18.57 5.17
C PRO A 265 18.08 18.29 3.85
N VAL A 266 17.62 17.28 3.13
CA VAL A 266 18.02 17.09 1.74
C VAL A 266 17.19 18.04 0.91
N PRO A 267 17.79 18.90 0.05
CA PRO A 267 17.02 19.71 -0.87
C PRO A 267 16.17 18.79 -1.74
N THR A 268 14.90 18.68 -1.42
CA THR A 268 13.97 17.89 -2.21
C THR A 268 13.48 18.78 -3.34
N ALA A 269 13.82 18.44 -4.57
CA ALA A 269 13.04 18.86 -5.72
C ALA A 269 11.56 18.47 -5.44
N ARG A 270 10.63 19.29 -5.94
CA ARG A 270 9.20 19.05 -5.81
C ARG A 270 8.90 17.58 -6.16
N SER A 271 8.16 16.88 -5.32
CA SER A 271 7.85 15.47 -5.60
C SER A 271 6.98 15.37 -6.85
N ILE A 272 7.34 14.48 -7.79
CA ILE A 272 6.50 14.23 -8.97
C ILE A 272 5.09 13.76 -8.60
N SER A 273 4.89 13.26 -7.38
CA SER A 273 3.55 12.87 -6.89
C SER A 273 2.63 14.06 -6.68
N ASP A 274 3.18 15.28 -6.51
CA ASP A 274 2.41 16.48 -6.22
C ASP A 274 2.27 17.41 -7.44
N ALA A 275 2.83 17.00 -8.58
CA ALA A 275 2.72 17.73 -9.81
C ALA A 275 1.31 17.63 -10.41
N GLU A 276 0.76 18.74 -10.86
CA GLU A 276 -0.53 18.79 -11.59
C GLU A 276 -0.39 18.37 -13.06
N ILE A 277 0.77 18.64 -13.66
CA ILE A 277 1.09 18.27 -15.04
C ILE A 277 2.41 17.49 -15.01
N LEU A 278 2.44 16.33 -15.68
CA LEU A 278 3.63 15.51 -15.82
C LEU A 278 3.93 15.19 -17.27
N VAL A 279 5.20 15.28 -17.64
CA VAL A 279 5.71 14.77 -18.92
C VAL A 279 6.66 13.62 -18.62
N ALA A 280 6.34 12.42 -19.08
CA ALA A 280 7.07 11.20 -18.75
C ALA A 280 7.77 10.59 -19.98
N GLY A 281 9.08 10.37 -19.85
CA GLY A 281 9.89 9.70 -20.86
C GLY A 281 10.12 8.21 -20.54
N GLY A 282 10.13 7.39 -21.59
CA GLY A 282 10.41 5.95 -21.49
C GLY A 282 11.59 5.50 -22.33
N ARG A 283 11.78 4.16 -22.42
CA ARG A 283 12.86 3.52 -23.16
C ARG A 283 12.85 3.80 -24.67
N GLY A 284 11.81 4.45 -25.20
CA GLY A 284 11.79 4.96 -26.56
C GLY A 284 12.75 6.12 -26.82
N LEU A 285 13.22 6.80 -25.77
CA LEU A 285 14.31 7.79 -25.87
C LEU A 285 15.62 7.05 -26.20
N ARG A 286 16.41 7.64 -27.11
CA ARG A 286 17.62 6.97 -27.68
C ARG A 286 18.88 7.25 -26.88
N LYS A 287 18.99 8.42 -26.23
CA LYS A 287 20.15 8.87 -25.45
C LYS A 287 19.72 9.72 -24.28
N GLU A 288 20.59 9.86 -23.29
CA GLU A 288 20.31 10.62 -22.05
C GLU A 288 19.93 12.08 -22.34
N SER A 289 20.62 12.73 -23.30
CA SER A 289 20.33 14.13 -23.66
C SER A 289 18.92 14.36 -24.24
N ASP A 290 18.22 13.29 -24.67
CA ASP A 290 16.84 13.41 -25.14
C ASP A 290 15.86 13.71 -24.00
N LEU A 291 16.27 13.50 -22.75
CA LEU A 291 15.53 13.93 -21.57
C LEU A 291 15.35 15.45 -21.51
N ASP A 292 16.22 16.23 -22.17
CA ASP A 292 16.10 17.67 -22.21
C ASP A 292 14.83 18.11 -22.97
N LEU A 293 14.39 17.35 -23.99
CA LEU A 293 13.12 17.59 -24.67
C LEU A 293 11.93 17.35 -23.73
N ILE A 294 12.01 16.30 -22.90
CA ILE A 294 10.98 16.00 -21.90
C ILE A 294 10.91 17.12 -20.85
N ARG A 295 12.07 17.58 -20.36
CA ARG A 295 12.19 18.68 -19.40
C ARG A 295 11.68 19.99 -19.97
N GLU A 296 12.03 20.27 -21.21
CA GLU A 296 11.60 21.49 -21.92
C GLU A 296 10.09 21.51 -22.09
N LEU A 297 9.48 20.43 -22.58
CA LEU A 297 8.04 20.34 -22.73
C LEU A 297 7.32 20.47 -21.37
N ALA A 298 7.84 19.82 -20.32
CA ALA A 298 7.31 19.93 -18.96
C ALA A 298 7.34 21.39 -18.47
N SER A 299 8.46 22.08 -18.67
CA SER A 299 8.62 23.50 -18.31
C SER A 299 7.66 24.40 -19.08
N LEU A 300 7.49 24.16 -20.38
CA LEU A 300 6.55 24.94 -21.22
C LEU A 300 5.10 24.73 -20.78
N LEU A 301 4.74 23.56 -20.27
CA LEU A 301 3.40 23.27 -19.73
C LEU A 301 3.21 23.73 -18.28
N GLY A 302 4.26 24.26 -17.62
CA GLY A 302 4.23 24.62 -16.20
C GLY A 302 4.15 23.41 -15.26
N GLY A 303 4.56 22.23 -15.76
CA GLY A 303 4.55 20.96 -15.05
C GLY A 303 5.94 20.47 -14.62
N ASP A 304 6.03 19.19 -14.28
CA ASP A 304 7.26 18.52 -13.91
C ASP A 304 7.51 17.31 -14.84
N TRP A 305 8.70 16.74 -14.79
CA TRP A 305 9.10 15.64 -15.64
C TRP A 305 9.31 14.35 -14.83
N ALA A 306 9.08 13.22 -15.48
CA ALA A 306 9.24 11.89 -14.88
C ALA A 306 9.78 10.88 -15.90
N VAL A 307 10.16 9.70 -15.40
CA VAL A 307 10.68 8.62 -16.24
C VAL A 307 10.10 7.27 -15.85
N SER A 308 10.15 6.33 -16.78
CA SER A 308 9.91 4.93 -16.49
C SER A 308 11.20 4.24 -15.97
N ARG A 309 11.06 3.14 -15.26
CA ARG A 309 12.14 2.39 -14.62
C ARG A 309 13.39 2.13 -15.48
N PRO A 310 13.29 1.76 -16.77
CA PRO A 310 14.48 1.53 -17.59
C PRO A 310 15.46 2.70 -17.62
N LEU A 311 14.97 3.95 -17.62
CA LEU A 311 15.84 5.12 -17.67
C LEU A 311 16.57 5.37 -16.33
N VAL A 312 15.97 4.95 -15.22
CA VAL A 312 16.63 4.95 -13.91
C VAL A 312 17.70 3.88 -13.84
N GLU A 313 17.43 2.68 -14.37
CA GLU A 313 18.41 1.58 -14.44
C GLU A 313 19.60 1.91 -15.35
N MET A 314 19.40 2.75 -16.36
CA MET A 314 20.48 3.30 -17.23
C MET A 314 21.25 4.44 -16.56
N GLY A 315 20.80 4.92 -15.38
CA GLY A 315 21.44 6.04 -14.67
C GLY A 315 21.09 7.43 -15.23
N TRP A 316 20.10 7.56 -16.16
CA TRP A 316 19.72 8.83 -16.77
C TRP A 316 18.87 9.72 -15.85
N ALA A 317 18.24 9.13 -14.85
CA ALA A 317 17.44 9.86 -13.87
C ALA A 317 17.51 9.18 -12.49
N GLY A 318 17.31 9.96 -11.42
CA GLY A 318 17.19 9.45 -10.08
C GLY A 318 15.87 8.70 -9.84
N ASN A 319 15.86 7.86 -8.80
CA ASN A 319 14.67 7.09 -8.40
C ASN A 319 13.50 7.98 -7.93
N ASP A 320 13.78 9.21 -7.53
CA ASP A 320 12.79 10.25 -7.18
C ASP A 320 11.94 10.68 -8.37
N ARG A 321 12.42 10.49 -9.61
CA ARG A 321 11.75 10.77 -10.87
C ARG A 321 11.03 9.56 -11.48
N GLN A 322 11.14 8.39 -10.86
CA GLN A 322 10.55 7.16 -11.39
C GLN A 322 9.05 7.04 -11.09
N ILE A 323 8.24 6.83 -12.13
CA ILE A 323 6.86 6.36 -12.00
C ILE A 323 6.85 4.84 -12.06
N GLY A 324 6.16 4.18 -11.11
CA GLY A 324 5.99 2.74 -11.11
C GLY A 324 5.86 2.12 -9.72
N LEU A 325 5.68 0.81 -9.67
CA LEU A 325 5.52 0.06 -8.40
C LEU A 325 6.74 0.17 -7.47
N SER A 326 7.93 0.29 -8.04
CA SER A 326 9.18 0.53 -7.29
C SER A 326 9.56 2.00 -7.20
N GLY A 327 8.79 2.89 -7.81
CA GLY A 327 8.97 4.34 -7.80
C GLY A 327 7.80 5.05 -7.10
N ARG A 328 7.31 6.11 -7.72
CA ARG A 328 6.21 6.94 -7.23
C ARG A 328 4.89 6.56 -7.91
N THR A 329 3.79 6.64 -7.17
CA THR A 329 2.44 6.71 -7.73
C THR A 329 2.09 8.18 -7.92
N VAL A 330 1.54 8.50 -9.10
CA VAL A 330 1.17 9.86 -9.49
C VAL A 330 -0.29 9.90 -9.93
N ARG A 331 -0.94 11.04 -9.70
CA ARG A 331 -2.32 11.31 -10.16
C ARG A 331 -2.44 12.78 -10.54
N PRO A 332 -1.73 13.22 -11.59
CA PRO A 332 -1.82 14.60 -12.10
C PRO A 332 -3.14 14.81 -12.83
N ARG A 333 -3.49 16.09 -13.06
CA ARG A 333 -4.56 16.49 -13.98
C ARG A 333 -4.23 16.09 -15.41
N LEU A 334 -2.97 16.22 -15.82
CA LEU A 334 -2.51 15.86 -17.15
C LEU A 334 -1.20 15.10 -17.07
N ILE A 335 -1.13 13.95 -17.73
CA ILE A 335 0.12 13.25 -17.98
C ILE A 335 0.31 12.97 -19.46
N LEU A 336 1.48 13.35 -19.97
CA LEU A 336 1.93 13.00 -21.31
C LEU A 336 3.03 11.94 -21.19
N THR A 337 2.92 10.86 -21.94
CA THR A 337 3.91 9.76 -21.94
C THR A 337 4.51 9.59 -23.32
N PHE A 338 5.83 9.55 -23.41
CA PHE A 338 6.59 9.43 -24.66
C PHE A 338 7.48 8.20 -24.64
N GLY A 339 7.26 7.29 -25.60
CA GLY A 339 8.06 6.08 -25.75
C GLY A 339 8.01 5.13 -24.55
N ILE A 340 6.88 5.10 -23.85
CA ILE A 340 6.59 4.20 -22.72
C ILE A 340 5.70 3.06 -23.22
N SER A 341 6.09 1.80 -22.96
CA SER A 341 5.32 0.63 -23.40
C SER A 341 4.00 0.44 -22.66
N GLY A 342 3.87 0.93 -21.41
CA GLY A 342 2.69 0.71 -20.60
C GLY A 342 2.67 -0.61 -19.84
N ALA A 343 3.85 -1.13 -19.49
CA ALA A 343 3.93 -2.26 -18.57
C ALA A 343 3.08 -1.99 -17.33
N ILE A 344 2.39 -3.03 -16.81
CA ILE A 344 1.41 -2.90 -15.73
C ILE A 344 1.99 -2.21 -14.48
N GLN A 345 3.31 -2.38 -14.24
CA GLN A 345 4.02 -1.74 -13.15
C GLN A 345 4.07 -0.21 -13.26
N PHE A 346 4.09 0.32 -14.48
CA PHE A 346 4.03 1.74 -14.75
C PHE A 346 2.56 2.20 -14.79
N ALA A 347 1.73 1.54 -15.60
CA ALA A 347 0.35 1.91 -15.84
C ALA A 347 -0.48 1.97 -14.53
N SER A 348 -0.33 0.99 -13.63
CA SER A 348 -1.05 0.96 -12.35
C SER A 348 -0.72 2.12 -11.40
N CYS A 349 0.39 2.83 -11.65
CA CYS A 349 0.83 3.95 -10.83
C CYS A 349 0.50 5.32 -11.43
N MET A 350 -0.18 5.37 -12.60
CA MET A 350 -0.55 6.63 -13.25
C MET A 350 -1.95 6.61 -13.92
N LYS A 351 -2.58 5.45 -14.03
CA LYS A 351 -3.87 5.29 -14.75
C LYS A 351 -5.04 6.09 -14.15
N ASP A 352 -4.92 6.49 -12.89
CA ASP A 352 -5.96 7.28 -12.20
C ASP A 352 -5.74 8.81 -12.37
N SER A 353 -4.84 9.22 -13.30
CA SER A 353 -4.70 10.62 -13.75
C SER A 353 -5.96 11.07 -14.46
N GLU A 354 -6.32 12.37 -14.35
CA GLU A 354 -7.56 12.88 -14.95
C GLU A 354 -7.50 12.84 -16.49
N TYR A 355 -6.32 13.18 -17.07
CA TYR A 355 -6.14 13.12 -18.52
C TYR A 355 -4.79 12.48 -18.87
N ILE A 356 -4.81 11.50 -19.75
CA ILE A 356 -3.64 10.72 -20.16
C ILE A 356 -3.49 10.81 -21.67
N ILE A 357 -2.36 11.35 -22.13
CA ILE A 357 -1.96 11.37 -23.54
C ILE A 357 -0.74 10.45 -23.67
N ALA A 358 -0.81 9.50 -24.58
CA ALA A 358 0.29 8.57 -24.81
C ALA A 358 0.77 8.62 -26.25
N VAL A 359 2.10 8.74 -26.42
CA VAL A 359 2.77 8.73 -27.70
C VAL A 359 3.68 7.52 -27.79
N ASN A 360 3.44 6.63 -28.75
CA ASN A 360 4.25 5.44 -28.99
C ASN A 360 4.24 5.09 -30.49
N SER A 361 5.35 4.58 -30.98
CA SER A 361 5.45 4.10 -32.38
C SER A 361 4.77 2.75 -32.61
N ASP A 362 4.59 1.95 -31.56
CA ASP A 362 3.91 0.65 -31.61
C ASP A 362 2.40 0.86 -31.39
N PRO A 363 1.55 0.60 -32.39
CA PRO A 363 0.10 0.73 -32.25
C PRO A 363 -0.51 -0.28 -31.25
N GLY A 364 0.19 -1.37 -30.97
CA GLY A 364 -0.20 -2.38 -29.97
C GLY A 364 0.33 -2.12 -28.56
N ALA A 365 0.98 -0.97 -28.31
CA ALA A 365 1.56 -0.68 -27.01
C ALA A 365 0.50 -0.68 -25.90
N PRO A 366 0.68 -1.44 -24.80
CA PRO A 366 -0.30 -1.53 -23.71
C PRO A 366 -0.64 -0.19 -23.05
N ILE A 367 0.22 0.84 -23.17
CA ILE A 367 -0.05 2.18 -22.65
C ILE A 367 -1.35 2.77 -23.21
N PHE A 368 -1.70 2.43 -24.44
CA PHE A 368 -2.90 2.93 -25.09
C PHE A 368 -4.19 2.42 -24.44
N SER A 369 -4.15 1.30 -23.72
CA SER A 369 -5.32 0.77 -23.00
C SER A 369 -5.74 1.64 -21.82
N VAL A 370 -4.86 2.52 -21.32
CA VAL A 370 -5.14 3.44 -20.21
C VAL A 370 -5.13 4.90 -20.65
N ALA A 371 -4.78 5.18 -21.91
CA ALA A 371 -4.71 6.53 -22.44
C ALA A 371 -6.09 7.04 -22.86
N HIS A 372 -6.37 8.30 -22.58
CA HIS A 372 -7.54 9.02 -23.12
C HIS A 372 -7.32 9.46 -24.56
N VAL A 373 -6.05 9.79 -24.89
CA VAL A 373 -5.63 10.09 -26.27
C VAL A 373 -4.42 9.24 -26.61
N ALA A 374 -4.56 8.42 -27.65
CA ALA A 374 -3.48 7.58 -28.20
C ALA A 374 -2.93 8.22 -29.47
N VAL A 375 -1.62 8.50 -29.50
CA VAL A 375 -0.92 9.04 -30.65
C VAL A 375 0.09 7.99 -31.14
N VAL A 376 -0.22 7.35 -32.24
CA VAL A 376 0.69 6.40 -32.90
C VAL A 376 1.64 7.17 -33.82
N GLY A 377 2.92 7.22 -33.48
CA GLY A 377 3.90 7.96 -34.25
C GLY A 377 5.28 8.06 -33.61
N ASP A 378 6.21 8.69 -34.31
CA ASP A 378 7.54 8.98 -33.79
C ASP A 378 7.48 10.01 -32.67
N LEU A 379 8.00 9.67 -31.51
CA LEU A 379 7.96 10.53 -30.33
C LEU A 379 8.71 11.85 -30.52
N TYR A 380 9.81 11.85 -31.31
CA TYR A 380 10.61 13.06 -31.53
C TYR A 380 9.87 14.07 -32.40
N THR A 381 9.16 13.58 -33.42
CA THR A 381 8.31 14.43 -34.27
C THR A 381 7.24 15.10 -33.42
N VAL A 382 6.53 14.32 -32.61
CA VAL A 382 5.44 14.86 -31.75
C VAL A 382 5.99 15.82 -30.70
N LEU A 383 7.10 15.46 -30.00
CA LEU A 383 7.73 16.33 -29.00
C LEU A 383 8.16 17.68 -29.60
N ASN A 384 8.88 17.66 -30.72
CA ASN A 384 9.36 18.88 -31.35
C ASN A 384 8.23 19.78 -31.84
N ASP A 385 7.17 19.19 -32.42
CA ASP A 385 6.00 19.94 -32.85
C ASP A 385 5.24 20.58 -31.69
N MET A 386 5.06 19.85 -30.58
CA MET A 386 4.43 20.41 -29.38
C MET A 386 5.26 21.53 -28.77
N ILE A 387 6.57 21.34 -28.64
CA ILE A 387 7.49 22.37 -28.11
C ILE A 387 7.43 23.61 -28.98
N ARG A 388 7.51 23.44 -30.31
CA ARG A 388 7.47 24.58 -31.29
C ARG A 388 6.16 25.35 -31.14
N LYS A 389 5.00 24.68 -31.18
CA LYS A 389 3.69 25.33 -31.07
C LYS A 389 3.51 26.06 -29.73
N LEU A 390 3.92 25.47 -28.63
CA LEU A 390 3.82 26.12 -27.32
C LEU A 390 4.74 27.34 -27.19
N LYS A 391 5.89 27.36 -27.90
CA LYS A 391 6.75 28.53 -27.97
C LYS A 391 6.12 29.67 -28.84
N GLU A 392 5.52 29.30 -29.97
CA GLU A 392 4.81 30.21 -30.84
C GLU A 392 3.61 30.90 -30.16
N GLU A 393 2.85 30.13 -29.32
CA GLU A 393 1.72 30.70 -28.57
C GLU A 393 2.14 31.60 -27.39
N ARG A 394 3.38 31.49 -26.92
CA ARG A 394 3.91 32.32 -25.82
C ARG A 394 4.71 33.53 -26.27
N ALA A 395 5.06 33.61 -27.57
CA ALA A 395 5.77 34.73 -28.19
C ALA A 395 4.80 35.84 -28.63
#